data_0e39638a8abb8b358695acf643d92b0b
#
_entry.id   0e39638a8abb8b358695acf643d92b0b
#
_cell.length_a   1.000
_cell.length_b   1.000
_cell.length_c   1.000
_cell.angle_alpha   90.00
_cell.angle_beta   90.00
_cell.angle_gamma   90.00
#
_symmetry.space_group_name_H-M   'P 1'
#
loop_
_entity.id
_entity.type
_entity.pdbx_description
1 polymer ?
#
loop_
_entity_poly.entity_id
_entity_poly.type
_entity_poly.pdbx_seq_one_letter_code
_entity_poly.pdbx_strand_id
1 'polypeptide(L)'
;ATIVDLMRNDLSMVSTNVRVERYRYVERLETATGGILQCSSEIAGDLPEGWRDSLGDLLMRLLPAGSVTGAPKLSTCRAIHEAEIAPRGYYTGIFGYFDGVNLDSAVAIRYLERTHKGLVYKSGGGITVMSQSKDEYDELVRKVYVPFSL
;
A
#
# COMPACT_ATOMS: atom_id res chain seq x y z
N ALA A 1 -4.45 -10.66 11.13
CA ALA A 1 -3.68 -11.80 10.62
C ALA A 1 -3.56 -11.74 9.10
N THR A 2 -4.66 -11.61 8.37
CA THR A 2 -4.69 -11.71 6.90
C THR A 2 -3.69 -10.79 6.17
N ILE A 3 -3.61 -9.51 6.51
CA ILE A 3 -2.68 -8.58 5.83
C ILE A 3 -1.23 -8.96 6.08
N VAL A 4 -0.88 -9.35 7.29
CA VAL A 4 0.48 -9.81 7.63
C VAL A 4 0.86 -11.04 6.83
N ASP A 5 -0.05 -11.98 6.66
CA ASP A 5 0.18 -13.19 5.87
C ASP A 5 0.33 -12.89 4.38
N LEU A 6 -0.45 -11.95 3.85
CA LEU A 6 -0.29 -11.48 2.46
C LEU A 6 1.08 -10.84 2.24
N MET A 7 1.52 -9.98 3.17
CA MET A 7 2.84 -9.33 3.08
C MET A 7 4.00 -10.32 3.22
N ARG A 8 3.88 -11.31 4.10
CA ARG A 8 4.86 -12.41 4.22
C ARG A 8 4.94 -13.19 2.91
N ASN A 9 3.81 -13.51 2.30
CA ASN A 9 3.76 -14.22 1.03
C ASN A 9 4.41 -13.41 -0.10
N ASP A 10 4.08 -12.13 -0.24
CA ASP A 10 4.70 -11.25 -1.23
C ASP A 10 6.23 -11.19 -1.01
N LEU A 11 6.67 -10.95 0.22
CA LEU A 11 8.09 -10.84 0.53
C LEU A 11 8.85 -12.15 0.28
N SER A 12 8.23 -13.31 0.48
CA SER A 12 8.83 -14.61 0.22
C SER A 12 9.10 -14.91 -1.26
N MET A 13 8.51 -14.15 -2.17
CA MET A 13 8.79 -14.27 -3.61
C MET A 13 10.16 -13.68 -3.99
N VAL A 14 10.72 -12.80 -3.16
CA VAL A 14 11.93 -12.03 -3.47
C VAL A 14 13.02 -12.14 -2.39
N SER A 15 12.72 -12.78 -1.26
CA SER A 15 13.63 -12.88 -0.12
C SER A 15 13.54 -14.24 0.57
N THR A 16 14.52 -14.53 1.41
CA THR A 16 14.58 -15.71 2.29
C THR A 16 14.38 -15.29 3.76
N ASN A 17 14.22 -16.25 4.67
CA ASN A 17 14.10 -16.01 6.12
C ASN A 17 13.02 -14.98 6.46
N VAL A 18 11.87 -15.02 5.78
CA VAL A 18 10.77 -14.08 6.03
C VAL A 18 10.20 -14.29 7.43
N ARG A 19 10.21 -13.24 8.22
CA ARG A 19 9.81 -13.26 9.63
C ARG A 19 9.03 -12.01 10.02
N VAL A 20 8.22 -12.11 11.06
CA VAL A 20 7.53 -10.98 11.66
C VAL A 20 8.39 -10.46 12.81
N GLU A 21 8.99 -9.30 12.65
CA GLU A 21 9.84 -8.67 13.68
C GLU A 21 8.99 -8.07 14.81
N ARG A 22 7.91 -7.39 14.42
CA ARG A 22 6.98 -6.80 15.39
C ARG A 22 5.55 -7.01 14.91
N TYR A 23 4.68 -7.51 15.78
CA TYR A 23 3.30 -7.83 15.43
C TYR A 23 2.31 -6.93 16.14
N ARG A 24 1.47 -6.23 15.37
CA ARG A 24 0.34 -5.41 15.86
C ARG A 24 0.74 -4.45 16.98
N TYR A 25 1.85 -3.75 16.80
CA TYR A 25 2.21 -2.68 17.72
C TYR A 25 1.44 -1.40 17.39
N VAL A 26 1.19 -0.59 18.41
CA VAL A 26 0.44 0.65 18.26
C VAL A 26 1.42 1.81 18.22
N GLU A 27 1.27 2.64 17.20
CA GLU A 27 2.02 3.89 17.03
C GLU A 27 1.06 5.07 17.12
N ARG A 28 1.51 6.14 17.72
CA ARG A 28 0.81 7.41 17.70
C ARG A 28 1.42 8.29 16.62
N LEU A 29 0.58 8.66 15.66
CA LEU A 29 0.93 9.60 14.60
C LEU A 29 0.34 10.96 14.92
N GLU A 30 1.18 11.99 14.99
CA GLU A 30 0.71 13.36 15.18
C GLU A 30 0.17 13.92 13.86
N THR A 31 -0.99 14.55 13.92
CA THR A 31 -1.64 15.22 12.78
C THR A 31 -1.96 16.66 13.14
N ALA A 32 -2.29 17.49 12.16
CA ALA A 32 -2.65 18.89 12.39
C ALA A 32 -3.89 19.05 13.30
N THR A 33 -4.74 18.03 13.40
CA THR A 33 -5.97 18.03 14.20
C THR A 33 -5.87 17.19 15.48
N GLY A 34 -4.68 16.66 15.81
CA GLY A 34 -4.44 15.79 16.96
C GLY A 34 -3.76 14.48 16.60
N GLY A 35 -3.47 13.65 17.59
CA GLY A 35 -2.84 12.35 17.38
C GLY A 35 -3.83 11.27 16.99
N ILE A 36 -3.45 10.42 16.06
CA ILE A 36 -4.18 9.19 15.72
C ILE A 36 -3.36 7.96 16.14
N LEU A 37 -4.04 6.90 16.53
CA LEU A 37 -3.40 5.62 16.82
C LEU A 37 -3.45 4.73 15.57
N GLN A 38 -2.30 4.22 15.18
CA GLN A 38 -2.16 3.27 14.08
C GLN A 38 -1.65 1.93 14.60
N CYS A 39 -2.27 0.85 14.14
CA CYS A 39 -1.79 -0.50 14.42
C CYS A 39 -0.93 -0.97 13.25
N SER A 40 0.35 -1.19 13.51
CA SER A 40 1.35 -1.57 12.52
C SER A 40 1.90 -2.97 12.79
N SER A 41 2.50 -3.57 11.76
CA SER A 41 3.32 -4.78 11.91
C SER A 41 4.54 -4.63 11.01
N GLU A 42 5.67 -5.15 11.47
CA GLU A 42 6.94 -5.14 10.76
C GLU A 42 7.29 -6.56 10.33
N ILE A 43 7.56 -6.71 9.03
CA ILE A 43 7.91 -7.98 8.41
C ILE A 43 9.23 -7.78 7.68
N ALA A 44 10.17 -8.65 7.93
CA ALA A 44 11.49 -8.61 7.33
C ALA A 44 11.80 -9.89 6.54
N GLY A 45 12.71 -9.78 5.60
CA GLY A 45 13.27 -10.90 4.85
C GLY A 45 14.66 -10.54 4.34
N ASP A 46 15.48 -11.53 4.11
CA ASP A 46 16.85 -11.36 3.65
C ASP A 46 16.88 -11.38 2.12
N LEU A 47 17.26 -10.26 1.51
CA LEU A 47 17.37 -10.15 0.05
C LEU A 47 18.59 -10.93 -0.47
N PRO A 48 18.53 -11.44 -1.71
CA PRO A 48 19.67 -12.13 -2.33
C PRO A 48 20.85 -11.18 -2.53
N GLU A 49 22.04 -11.74 -2.59
CA GLU A 49 23.24 -10.99 -2.96
C GLU A 49 23.05 -10.36 -4.36
N GLY A 50 23.55 -9.14 -4.55
CA GLY A 50 23.43 -8.42 -5.82
C GLY A 50 22.02 -7.89 -6.14
N TRP A 51 21.08 -7.90 -5.21
CA TRP A 51 19.70 -7.43 -5.43
C TRP A 51 19.61 -6.00 -6.00
N ARG A 52 20.63 -5.18 -5.74
CA ARG A 52 20.67 -3.79 -6.23
C ARG A 52 20.75 -3.70 -7.74
N ASP A 53 21.44 -4.65 -8.37
CA ASP A 53 21.61 -4.72 -9.83
C ASP A 53 20.30 -5.12 -10.54
N SER A 54 19.39 -5.77 -9.81
CA SER A 54 18.08 -6.23 -10.29
C SER A 54 16.91 -5.61 -9.52
N LEU A 55 17.11 -4.42 -8.94
CA LEU A 55 16.09 -3.75 -8.12
C LEU A 55 14.74 -3.61 -8.83
N GLY A 56 14.73 -3.26 -10.11
CA GLY A 56 13.51 -3.15 -10.91
C GLY A 56 12.74 -4.46 -11.00
N ASP A 57 13.42 -5.56 -11.28
CA ASP A 57 12.80 -6.89 -11.36
C ASP A 57 12.27 -7.34 -10.01
N LEU A 58 12.99 -7.05 -8.93
CA LEU A 58 12.55 -7.32 -7.56
C LEU A 58 11.24 -6.59 -7.25
N LEU A 59 11.17 -5.31 -7.55
CA LEU A 59 9.96 -4.51 -7.36
C LEU A 59 8.79 -5.00 -8.22
N MET A 60 9.04 -5.36 -9.48
CA MET A 60 8.02 -5.89 -10.38
C MET A 60 7.43 -7.23 -9.89
N ARG A 61 8.19 -8.04 -9.20
CA ARG A 61 7.71 -9.29 -8.59
C ARG A 61 6.83 -9.05 -7.36
N LEU A 62 7.06 -7.98 -6.62
CA LEU A 62 6.24 -7.60 -5.47
C LEU A 62 4.91 -6.95 -5.88
N LEU A 63 4.86 -6.32 -7.06
CA LEU A 63 3.70 -5.59 -7.54
C LEU A 63 2.69 -6.47 -8.30
N PRO A 64 1.41 -6.10 -8.27
CA PRO A 64 0.82 -5.13 -7.34
C PRO A 64 0.84 -5.64 -5.90
N ALA A 65 0.98 -4.73 -4.93
CA ALA A 65 1.12 -5.09 -3.52
C ALA A 65 -0.09 -5.87 -3.00
N GLY A 66 0.14 -6.93 -2.25
CA GLY A 66 -0.92 -7.76 -1.69
C GLY A 66 -1.85 -7.02 -0.73
N SER A 67 -1.34 -5.98 -0.06
CA SER A 67 -2.16 -5.07 0.77
C SER A 67 -3.21 -4.29 -0.02
N VAL A 68 -2.99 -4.12 -1.33
CA VAL A 68 -3.90 -3.43 -2.25
C VAL A 68 -4.85 -4.41 -2.91
N THR A 69 -4.32 -5.55 -3.35
CA THR A 69 -5.11 -6.52 -4.13
C THR A 69 -5.87 -7.50 -3.28
N GLY A 70 -5.37 -7.85 -2.11
CA GLY A 70 -5.87 -9.00 -1.37
C GLY A 70 -5.44 -10.33 -2.01
N ALA A 71 -6.12 -11.41 -1.65
CA ALA A 71 -5.85 -12.76 -2.16
C ALA A 71 -7.16 -13.47 -2.60
N PRO A 72 -7.09 -14.30 -3.63
CA PRO A 72 -5.96 -14.61 -4.52
C PRO A 72 -5.66 -13.44 -5.48
N LYS A 73 -4.39 -13.02 -5.57
CA LYS A 73 -3.96 -11.79 -6.27
C LYS A 73 -4.51 -11.67 -7.71
N LEU A 74 -4.43 -12.73 -8.51
CA LEU A 74 -4.84 -12.71 -9.91
C LEU A 74 -6.35 -12.46 -10.08
N SER A 75 -7.19 -13.14 -9.32
CA SER A 75 -8.65 -13.01 -9.40
C SER A 75 -9.12 -11.65 -8.88
N THR A 76 -8.52 -11.15 -7.81
CA THR A 76 -8.86 -9.83 -7.27
C THR A 76 -8.40 -8.70 -8.20
N CYS A 77 -7.24 -8.81 -8.85
CA CYS A 77 -6.82 -7.86 -9.88
C CYS A 77 -7.81 -7.81 -11.06
N ARG A 78 -8.33 -8.96 -11.49
CA ARG A 78 -9.38 -9.01 -12.54
C ARG A 78 -10.67 -8.32 -12.08
N ALA A 79 -11.14 -8.64 -10.87
CA ALA A 79 -12.34 -8.01 -10.32
C ALA A 79 -12.19 -6.49 -10.18
N ILE A 80 -11.03 -6.01 -9.75
CA ILE A 80 -10.72 -4.58 -9.68
C ILE A 80 -10.77 -3.95 -11.08
N HIS A 81 -10.14 -4.58 -12.07
CA HIS A 81 -10.11 -4.09 -13.45
C HIS A 81 -11.52 -4.02 -14.07
N GLU A 82 -12.38 -4.99 -13.76
CA GLU A 82 -13.76 -5.03 -14.25
C GLU A 82 -14.66 -3.99 -13.54
N ALA A 83 -14.40 -3.73 -12.26
CA ALA A 83 -15.20 -2.82 -11.45
C ALA A 83 -14.84 -1.34 -11.65
N GLU A 84 -13.59 -1.03 -11.97
CA GLU A 84 -13.12 0.34 -12.10
C GLU A 84 -13.32 0.90 -13.51
N ILE A 85 -13.91 2.10 -13.57
CA ILE A 85 -14.27 2.77 -14.84
C ILE A 85 -13.04 3.37 -15.54
N ALA A 86 -11.97 3.68 -14.78
CA ALA A 86 -10.80 4.39 -15.28
C ALA A 86 -9.51 3.79 -14.73
N PRO A 87 -8.39 3.90 -15.48
CA PRO A 87 -7.08 3.48 -14.99
C PRO A 87 -6.68 4.23 -13.72
N ARG A 88 -6.04 3.52 -12.80
CA ARG A 88 -5.56 4.09 -11.53
C ARG A 88 -4.42 5.08 -11.70
N GLY A 89 -3.65 5.01 -12.79
CA GLY A 89 -2.43 5.78 -12.97
C GLY A 89 -1.39 5.40 -11.91
N TYR A 90 -0.88 6.38 -11.18
CA TYR A 90 0.07 6.14 -10.08
C TYR A 90 -0.58 5.61 -8.79
N TYR A 91 -1.91 5.67 -8.68
CA TYR A 91 -2.61 5.23 -7.48
C TYR A 91 -2.41 3.72 -7.26
N THR A 92 -2.01 3.36 -6.05
CA THR A 92 -1.62 2.01 -5.62
C THR A 92 -0.35 1.44 -6.28
N GLY A 93 0.37 2.26 -7.06
CA GLY A 93 1.72 1.96 -7.50
C GLY A 93 2.74 2.14 -6.37
N ILE A 94 4.01 2.05 -6.70
CA ILE A 94 5.11 2.27 -5.77
C ILE A 94 5.88 3.54 -6.17
N PHE A 95 6.31 4.29 -5.19
CA PHE A 95 7.27 5.37 -5.35
C PHE A 95 8.36 5.26 -4.28
N GLY A 96 9.53 5.80 -4.54
CA GLY A 96 10.62 5.73 -3.58
C GLY A 96 11.86 6.47 -4.03
N TYR A 97 12.85 6.42 -3.15
CA TYR A 97 14.16 6.99 -3.37
C TYR A 97 15.23 5.91 -3.16
N PHE A 98 16.10 5.74 -4.14
CA PHE A 98 17.23 4.82 -4.10
C PHE A 98 18.53 5.64 -4.12
N ASP A 99 19.35 5.49 -3.07
CA ASP A 99 20.62 6.21 -2.92
C ASP A 99 21.84 5.46 -3.50
N GLY A 100 21.59 4.34 -4.16
CA GLY A 100 22.62 3.41 -4.66
C GLY A 100 22.95 2.26 -3.70
N VAL A 101 22.52 2.37 -2.45
CA VAL A 101 22.71 1.35 -1.40
C VAL A 101 21.40 0.90 -0.80
N ASN A 102 20.55 1.83 -0.45
CA ASN A 102 19.26 1.60 0.21
C ASN A 102 18.11 2.13 -0.64
N LEU A 103 17.00 1.43 -0.59
CA LEU A 103 15.72 1.88 -1.13
C LEU A 103 14.76 2.21 0.01
N ASP A 104 14.25 3.43 0.03
CA ASP A 104 13.08 3.81 0.81
C ASP A 104 11.89 3.97 -0.13
N SER A 105 10.80 3.24 0.10
CA SER A 105 9.67 3.22 -0.82
C SER A 105 8.34 2.99 -0.11
N ALA A 106 7.28 3.45 -0.75
CA ALA A 106 5.93 3.27 -0.25
C ALA A 106 4.92 3.04 -1.38
N VAL A 107 3.77 2.48 -1.01
CA VAL A 107 2.62 2.38 -1.92
C VAL A 107 1.93 3.75 -2.00
N ALA A 108 1.67 4.20 -3.23
CA ALA A 108 1.08 5.52 -3.51
C ALA A 108 -0.42 5.52 -3.21
N ILE A 109 -0.78 5.90 -1.99
CA ILE A 109 -2.15 6.06 -1.53
C ILE A 109 -2.32 7.42 -0.84
N ARG A 110 -3.55 7.95 -0.77
CA ARG A 110 -3.87 9.19 -0.04
C ARG A 110 -2.98 10.37 -0.42
N TYR A 111 -2.94 10.69 -1.71
CA TYR A 111 -2.14 11.79 -2.22
C TYR A 111 -2.92 12.70 -3.16
N LEU A 112 -2.40 13.88 -3.40
CA LEU A 112 -2.92 14.85 -4.37
C LEU A 112 -2.22 14.68 -5.71
N GLU A 113 -2.99 14.40 -6.75
CA GLU A 113 -2.53 14.39 -8.13
C GLU A 113 -2.84 15.72 -8.80
N ARG A 114 -1.84 16.33 -9.45
CA ARG A 114 -2.06 17.50 -10.30
C ARG A 114 -2.45 17.02 -11.69
N THR A 115 -3.65 17.34 -12.11
CA THR A 115 -4.17 17.05 -13.45
C THR A 115 -4.39 18.34 -14.25
N HIS A 116 -4.68 18.22 -15.54
CA HIS A 116 -5.08 19.37 -16.35
C HIS A 116 -6.40 20.04 -15.89
N LYS A 117 -7.21 19.33 -15.07
CA LYS A 117 -8.46 19.83 -14.50
C LYS A 117 -8.29 20.39 -13.08
N GLY A 118 -7.10 20.36 -12.52
CA GLY A 118 -6.81 20.80 -11.16
C GLY A 118 -6.25 19.67 -10.27
N LEU A 119 -6.39 19.84 -8.97
CA LEU A 119 -5.95 18.87 -7.98
C LEU A 119 -7.03 17.82 -7.74
N VAL A 120 -6.63 16.55 -7.76
CA VAL A 120 -7.49 15.39 -7.47
C VAL A 120 -6.90 14.62 -6.30
N TYR A 121 -7.68 14.41 -5.24
CA TYR A 121 -7.26 13.57 -4.13
C TYR A 121 -7.50 12.09 -4.48
N LYS A 122 -6.47 11.27 -4.42
CA LYS A 122 -6.52 9.83 -4.67
C LYS A 122 -6.65 9.08 -3.35
N SER A 123 -7.78 8.40 -3.16
CA SER A 123 -8.05 7.58 -1.98
C SER A 123 -8.84 6.34 -2.39
N GLY A 124 -8.90 5.35 -1.51
CA GLY A 124 -9.67 4.13 -1.71
C GLY A 124 -9.81 3.32 -0.42
N GLY A 125 -10.65 2.31 -0.47
CA GLY A 125 -10.92 1.39 0.62
C GLY A 125 -10.75 -0.07 0.20
N GLY A 126 -10.69 -0.98 1.16
CA GLY A 126 -10.69 -2.42 0.94
C GLY A 126 -12.12 -2.94 0.95
N ILE A 127 -12.56 -3.52 -0.15
CA ILE A 127 -13.90 -4.10 -0.27
C ILE A 127 -13.83 -5.60 -0.01
N THR A 128 -14.71 -6.10 0.83
CA THR A 128 -14.86 -7.50 1.14
C THR A 128 -16.32 -7.94 0.96
N VAL A 129 -16.58 -9.23 1.04
CA VAL A 129 -17.95 -9.77 0.98
C VAL A 129 -18.86 -9.25 2.10
N MET A 130 -18.27 -8.79 3.21
CA MET A 130 -19.00 -8.24 4.36
C MET A 130 -19.19 -6.72 4.29
N SER A 131 -18.57 -6.06 3.32
CA SER A 131 -18.62 -4.61 3.18
C SER A 131 -20.03 -4.12 2.84
N GLN A 132 -20.44 -3.04 3.50
CA GLN A 132 -21.67 -2.31 3.19
C GLN A 132 -21.31 -1.03 2.44
N SER A 133 -21.90 -0.81 1.27
CA SER A 133 -21.55 0.30 0.37
C SER A 133 -21.54 1.66 1.04
N LYS A 134 -22.52 1.91 1.94
CA LYS A 134 -22.61 3.17 2.67
C LYS A 134 -21.46 3.34 3.65
N ASP A 135 -21.12 2.31 4.40
CA ASP A 135 -20.08 2.36 5.43
C ASP A 135 -18.70 2.54 4.79
N GLU A 136 -18.44 1.84 3.68
CA GLU A 136 -17.22 1.98 2.89
C GLU A 136 -17.07 3.38 2.27
N TYR A 137 -18.17 3.95 1.78
CA TYR A 137 -18.18 5.33 1.27
C TYR A 137 -17.91 6.36 2.37
N ASP A 138 -18.56 6.21 3.53
CA ASP A 138 -18.35 7.09 4.68
C ASP A 138 -16.91 6.99 5.21
N GLU A 139 -16.30 5.78 5.17
CA GLU A 139 -14.89 5.57 5.49
C GLU A 139 -13.98 6.25 4.48
N LEU A 140 -14.27 6.10 3.17
CA LEU A 140 -13.51 6.75 2.12
C LEU A 140 -13.49 8.27 2.30
N VAL A 141 -14.65 8.88 2.56
CA VAL A 141 -14.76 10.34 2.78
C VAL A 141 -13.93 10.77 4.00
N ARG A 142 -13.99 10.02 5.10
CA ARG A 142 -13.19 10.30 6.31
C ARG A 142 -11.68 10.19 6.08
N LYS A 143 -11.25 9.40 5.11
CA LYS A 143 -9.84 9.26 4.72
C LYS A 143 -9.32 10.41 3.86
N VAL A 144 -10.20 11.28 3.34
CA VAL A 144 -9.78 12.47 2.60
C VAL A 144 -9.27 13.51 3.60
N TYR A 145 -7.97 13.51 3.77
CA TYR A 145 -7.28 14.41 4.69
C TYR A 145 -6.05 15.00 3.98
N VAL A 146 -6.00 16.32 3.96
CA VAL A 146 -4.85 17.04 3.39
C VAL A 146 -4.09 17.71 4.55
N PRO A 147 -2.84 17.30 4.82
CA PRO A 147 -2.07 17.77 5.96
C PRO A 147 -1.45 19.15 5.70
N PHE A 148 -2.27 20.14 5.38
CA PHE A 148 -1.80 21.53 5.34
C PHE A 148 -2.20 22.23 6.63
N SER A 149 -1.20 22.74 7.37
CA SER A 149 -1.41 23.85 8.28
C SER A 149 -1.58 25.10 7.45
N LEU A 150 -2.76 25.73 7.51
CA LEU A 150 -2.94 27.11 7.07
C LEU A 150 -2.22 28.06 8.03
#